data_8067655f61dcf731fbb66c075adc0126
#
_entry.id   8067655f61dcf731fbb66c075adc0126
#
_cell.length_a   1.000
_cell.length_b   1.000
_cell.length_c   1.000
_cell.angle_alpha   90.00
_cell.angle_beta   90.00
_cell.angle_gamma   90.00
#
_symmetry.space_group_name_H-M   'P 1'
#
loop_
_entity.id
_entity.type
_entity.pdbx_description
1 polymer ?
#
loop_
_entity_poly.entity_id
_entity_poly.type
_entity_poly.pdbx_seq_one_letter_code
_entity_poly.pdbx_strand_id
1 'polypeptide(L)'
;MTGSMVMYELTVIALWFSEHLICLIAQRELGVTWDVDLYGELLKIGGGKERMTAYFNKVGWPEKAPKSEEERKEFIASLHKRKTELFMALIEKKLLPLRPGVAKLIDQALEKGVKVAVCSTSNEKAVSAIVSFLLGPQRVEKIQIYAGDVVPRKKPDPAIYMLAAETLGVEPSSCVVVEDSAIGLAAAKAAGMKCIVTKSGYTADEDFLNADAVFDCIGDPPEERFDLAFCGSLLEKQYVS
;
A
#
# COMPACT_ATOMS: atom_id res chain seq x y z
N MET A 1 15.62 -17.29 14.00
CA MET A 1 14.99 -16.43 12.98
C MET A 1 15.51 -15.00 13.05
N THR A 2 16.75 -14.77 13.36
CA THR A 2 17.39 -13.47 13.33
C THR A 2 17.79 -13.21 11.88
N GLY A 3 17.05 -12.36 11.18
CA GLY A 3 17.32 -12.00 9.78
C GLY A 3 16.11 -12.08 8.84
N SER A 4 14.92 -12.40 9.35
CA SER A 4 13.68 -12.36 8.57
C SER A 4 12.98 -11.01 8.69
N MET A 5 12.24 -10.61 7.66
CA MET A 5 11.49 -9.36 7.63
C MET A 5 10.08 -9.59 7.09
N VAL A 6 9.11 -8.88 7.66
CA VAL A 6 7.76 -8.78 7.11
C VAL A 6 7.54 -7.34 6.64
N MET A 7 7.19 -7.17 5.37
CA MET A 7 6.88 -5.90 4.77
C MET A 7 5.38 -5.77 4.51
N TYR A 8 4.85 -4.57 4.70
CA TYR A 8 3.45 -4.26 4.44
C TYR A 8 3.33 -3.15 3.40
N GLU A 9 2.39 -3.28 2.48
CA GLU A 9 1.85 -2.13 1.75
C GLU A 9 0.88 -1.35 2.65
N LEU A 10 0.81 -0.05 2.45
CA LEU A 10 -0.05 0.82 3.25
C LEU A 10 -1.53 0.42 3.18
N THR A 11 -1.99 0.00 2.01
CA THR A 11 -3.39 -0.39 1.79
C THR A 11 -3.75 -1.66 2.55
N VAL A 12 -2.76 -2.52 2.85
CA VAL A 12 -2.95 -3.67 3.74
C VAL A 12 -3.19 -3.23 5.18
N ILE A 13 -2.61 -2.09 5.60
CA ILE A 13 -2.74 -1.56 6.96
C ILE A 13 -4.08 -0.86 7.17
N ALA A 14 -4.51 -0.03 6.20
CA ALA A 14 -5.70 0.81 6.31
C ALA A 14 -6.79 0.38 5.33
N LEU A 15 -8.02 0.28 5.81
CA LEU A 15 -9.19 -0.06 5.00
C LEU A 15 -9.70 1.11 4.15
N TRP A 16 -10.10 0.79 2.91
CA TRP A 16 -11.27 1.21 2.11
C TRP A 16 -11.65 2.69 2.00
N PHE A 17 -11.41 3.51 3.02
CA PHE A 17 -11.94 4.88 3.06
C PHE A 17 -11.12 5.93 2.29
N SER A 18 -9.83 5.69 2.08
CA SER A 18 -8.99 6.65 1.33
C SER A 18 -9.44 6.80 -0.12
N GLU A 19 -10.01 5.76 -0.67
CA GLU A 19 -10.41 5.63 -2.07
C GLU A 19 -11.80 6.22 -2.31
N HIS A 20 -12.76 5.94 -1.44
CA HIS A 20 -14.07 6.59 -1.46
C HIS A 20 -13.98 8.11 -1.27
N LEU A 21 -13.00 8.58 -0.51
CA LEU A 21 -12.80 9.99 -0.27
C LEU A 21 -12.24 10.73 -1.49
N ILE A 22 -11.39 10.09 -2.29
CA ILE A 22 -10.96 10.64 -3.59
C ILE A 22 -12.18 10.83 -4.48
N CYS A 23 -13.07 9.84 -4.52
CA CYS A 23 -14.33 9.93 -5.25
C CYS A 23 -15.20 11.10 -4.75
N LEU A 24 -15.38 11.23 -3.44
CA LEU A 24 -16.20 12.30 -2.85
C LEU A 24 -15.63 13.70 -3.09
N ILE A 25 -14.32 13.86 -3.10
CA ILE A 25 -13.67 15.15 -3.34
C ILE A 25 -13.73 15.52 -4.81
N ALA A 26 -13.38 14.59 -5.69
CA ALA A 26 -13.48 14.78 -7.12
C ALA A 26 -14.92 15.10 -7.53
N GLN A 27 -15.90 14.43 -6.91
CA GLN A 27 -17.31 14.67 -7.15
C GLN A 27 -17.78 16.04 -6.66
N ARG A 28 -17.36 16.49 -5.47
CA ARG A 28 -17.77 17.79 -4.91
C ARG A 28 -17.09 18.99 -5.57
N GLU A 29 -15.80 18.91 -5.86
CA GLU A 29 -15.02 20.05 -6.31
C GLU A 29 -14.91 20.13 -7.85
N LEU A 30 -14.99 18.99 -8.55
CA LEU A 30 -14.77 18.89 -9.99
C LEU A 30 -15.97 18.34 -10.77
N GLY A 31 -17.04 17.92 -10.08
CA GLY A 31 -18.19 17.28 -10.73
C GLY A 31 -17.90 15.90 -11.35
N VAL A 32 -16.81 15.24 -10.90
CA VAL A 32 -16.31 13.99 -11.44
C VAL A 32 -16.67 12.85 -10.51
N THR A 33 -17.32 11.82 -11.01
CA THR A 33 -17.63 10.60 -10.25
C THR A 33 -16.72 9.47 -10.70
N TRP A 34 -16.01 8.88 -9.75
CA TRP A 34 -15.30 7.61 -9.96
C TRP A 34 -16.12 6.50 -9.34
N ASP A 35 -16.56 5.57 -10.15
CA ASP A 35 -17.15 4.32 -9.66
C ASP A 35 -16.06 3.31 -9.30
N VAL A 36 -16.49 2.19 -8.72
CA VAL A 36 -15.57 1.14 -8.24
C VAL A 36 -14.75 0.56 -9.39
N ASP A 37 -15.38 0.31 -10.53
CA ASP A 37 -14.74 -0.33 -11.69
C ASP A 37 -13.69 0.59 -12.32
N LEU A 38 -14.05 1.86 -12.55
CA LEU A 38 -13.12 2.87 -13.05
C LEU A 38 -11.94 3.06 -12.10
N TYR A 39 -12.20 3.08 -10.79
CA TYR A 39 -11.15 3.22 -9.81
C TYR A 39 -10.21 2.00 -9.79
N GLY A 40 -10.76 0.79 -9.90
CA GLY A 40 -9.99 -0.45 -10.04
C GLY A 40 -9.03 -0.40 -11.25
N GLU A 41 -9.51 0.08 -12.40
CA GLU A 41 -8.65 0.29 -13.57
C GLU A 41 -7.54 1.32 -13.33
N LEU A 42 -7.86 2.40 -12.63
CA LEU A 42 -6.89 3.44 -12.31
C LEU A 42 -5.84 2.98 -11.27
N LEU A 43 -6.16 2.00 -10.43
CA LEU A 43 -5.21 1.42 -9.47
C LEU A 43 -4.05 0.70 -10.14
N LYS A 44 -4.21 0.22 -11.37
CA LYS A 44 -3.13 -0.36 -12.19
C LYS A 44 -2.04 0.66 -12.53
N ILE A 45 -2.30 1.96 -12.30
CA ILE A 45 -1.34 3.05 -12.52
C ILE A 45 -0.70 3.41 -11.17
N GLY A 46 0.61 3.20 -11.06
CA GLY A 46 1.38 3.54 -9.86
C GLY A 46 1.48 5.05 -9.65
N GLY A 47 1.10 5.50 -8.43
CA GLY A 47 1.19 6.91 -8.04
C GLY A 47 -0.12 7.71 -8.21
N GLY A 48 -0.43 8.54 -7.20
CA GLY A 48 -1.70 9.28 -7.17
C GLY A 48 -1.80 10.41 -8.20
N LYS A 49 -0.68 11.06 -8.52
CA LYS A 49 -0.63 12.13 -9.53
C LYS A 49 -0.78 11.55 -10.93
N GLU A 50 -0.06 10.46 -11.21
CA GLU A 50 -0.08 9.72 -12.47
C GLU A 50 -1.49 9.18 -12.75
N ARG A 51 -2.15 8.66 -11.74
CA ARG A 51 -3.53 8.17 -11.79
C ARG A 51 -4.53 9.28 -12.14
N MET A 52 -4.44 10.44 -11.47
CA MET A 52 -5.29 11.59 -11.77
C MET A 52 -5.06 12.12 -13.20
N THR A 53 -3.81 12.17 -13.63
CA THR A 53 -3.45 12.60 -15.00
C THR A 53 -4.03 11.65 -16.04
N ALA A 54 -3.87 10.34 -15.85
CA ALA A 54 -4.42 9.31 -16.76
C ALA A 54 -5.95 9.38 -16.82
N TYR A 55 -6.60 9.61 -15.68
CA TYR A 55 -8.04 9.81 -15.64
C TYR A 55 -8.47 10.98 -16.52
N PHE A 56 -7.92 12.19 -16.30
CA PHE A 56 -8.32 13.36 -17.09
C PHE A 56 -7.94 13.27 -18.57
N ASN A 57 -6.88 12.55 -18.90
CA ASN A 57 -6.53 12.27 -20.29
C ASN A 57 -7.54 11.30 -20.96
N LYS A 58 -8.16 10.40 -20.19
CA LYS A 58 -9.15 9.43 -20.69
C LYS A 58 -10.54 10.06 -20.85
N VAL A 59 -11.00 10.80 -19.83
CA VAL A 59 -12.40 11.31 -19.79
C VAL A 59 -12.55 12.76 -20.24
N GLY A 60 -11.44 13.48 -20.38
CA GLY A 60 -11.41 14.92 -20.68
C GLY A 60 -11.11 15.76 -19.45
N TRP A 61 -10.41 16.85 -19.67
CA TRP A 61 -10.07 17.81 -18.62
C TRP A 61 -11.27 18.72 -18.31
N PRO A 62 -11.52 19.03 -17.03
CA PRO A 62 -12.59 19.96 -16.64
C PRO A 62 -12.41 21.33 -17.31
N GLU A 63 -13.51 22.05 -17.56
CA GLU A 63 -13.45 23.41 -18.15
C GLU A 63 -12.54 24.37 -17.37
N LYS A 64 -12.48 24.20 -16.06
CA LYS A 64 -11.63 24.99 -15.15
C LYS A 64 -10.16 24.57 -15.17
N ALA A 65 -9.82 23.46 -15.83
CA ALA A 65 -8.44 23.00 -15.89
C ALA A 65 -7.62 23.87 -16.85
N PRO A 66 -6.36 24.13 -16.54
CA PRO A 66 -5.45 24.82 -17.42
C PRO A 66 -5.29 24.11 -18.77
N LYS A 67 -4.91 24.87 -19.80
CA LYS A 67 -4.73 24.34 -21.17
C LYS A 67 -3.31 23.86 -21.43
N SER A 68 -2.30 24.50 -20.82
CA SER A 68 -0.89 24.11 -20.99
C SER A 68 -0.55 22.89 -20.17
N GLU A 69 0.41 22.11 -20.66
CA GLU A 69 0.85 20.88 -19.97
C GLU A 69 1.49 21.19 -18.61
N GLU A 70 2.28 22.26 -18.54
CA GLU A 70 2.96 22.65 -17.29
C GLU A 70 1.96 23.06 -16.21
N GLU A 71 1.00 23.90 -16.54
CA GLU A 71 -0.06 24.31 -15.60
C GLU A 71 -0.96 23.11 -15.21
N ARG A 72 -1.16 22.14 -16.11
CA ARG A 72 -1.87 20.90 -15.79
C ARG A 72 -1.13 20.04 -14.74
N LYS A 73 0.21 20.01 -14.78
CA LYS A 73 1.02 19.34 -13.74
C LYS A 73 0.84 20.01 -12.39
N GLU A 74 0.85 21.35 -12.36
CA GLU A 74 0.59 22.10 -11.12
C GLU A 74 -0.84 21.92 -10.62
N PHE A 75 -1.81 21.90 -11.51
CA PHE A 75 -3.21 21.62 -11.18
C PHE A 75 -3.37 20.23 -10.56
N ILE A 76 -2.79 19.19 -11.15
CA ILE A 76 -2.78 17.82 -10.58
C ILE A 76 -2.07 17.79 -9.22
N ALA A 77 -0.95 18.49 -9.06
CA ALA A 77 -0.26 18.58 -7.78
C ALA A 77 -1.13 19.22 -6.69
N SER A 78 -1.89 20.26 -7.03
CA SER A 78 -2.82 20.93 -6.12
C SER A 78 -3.98 20.01 -5.70
N LEU A 79 -4.56 19.28 -6.64
CA LEU A 79 -5.61 18.30 -6.37
C LEU A 79 -5.10 17.16 -5.48
N HIS A 80 -3.91 16.67 -5.76
CA HIS A 80 -3.28 15.63 -4.95
C HIS A 80 -2.98 16.12 -3.52
N LYS A 81 -2.52 17.36 -3.36
CA LYS A 81 -2.33 17.99 -2.05
C LYS A 81 -3.66 18.08 -1.30
N ARG A 82 -4.70 18.59 -1.96
CA ARG A 82 -6.04 18.72 -1.38
C ARG A 82 -6.62 17.38 -0.94
N LYS A 83 -6.47 16.35 -1.76
CA LYS A 83 -6.80 14.97 -1.39
C LYS A 83 -6.11 14.56 -0.10
N THR A 84 -4.80 14.80 0.00
CA THR A 84 -4.01 14.44 1.16
C THR A 84 -4.49 15.16 2.43
N GLU A 85 -4.78 16.46 2.35
CA GLU A 85 -5.32 17.25 3.47
C GLU A 85 -6.67 16.69 3.98
N LEU A 86 -7.57 16.36 3.07
CA LEU A 86 -8.88 15.83 3.43
C LEU A 86 -8.77 14.40 4.00
N PHE A 87 -7.86 13.60 3.48
CA PHE A 87 -7.54 12.29 4.01
C PHE A 87 -6.99 12.38 5.44
N MET A 88 -6.08 13.32 5.69
CA MET A 88 -5.55 13.60 7.03
C MET A 88 -6.67 13.99 8.01
N ALA A 89 -7.61 14.84 7.57
CA ALA A 89 -8.74 15.22 8.42
C ALA A 89 -9.65 14.02 8.80
N LEU A 90 -9.75 12.98 7.96
CA LEU A 90 -10.48 11.75 8.32
C LEU A 90 -9.71 10.90 9.33
N ILE A 91 -8.37 10.83 9.18
CA ILE A 91 -7.51 10.14 10.14
C ILE A 91 -7.67 10.78 11.52
N GLU A 92 -7.55 12.10 11.60
CA GLU A 92 -7.70 12.87 12.86
C GLU A 92 -9.07 12.63 13.52
N LYS A 93 -10.12 12.46 12.72
CA LYS A 93 -11.47 12.14 13.21
C LYS A 93 -11.67 10.66 13.59
N LYS A 94 -10.63 9.83 13.52
CA LYS A 94 -10.68 8.38 13.81
C LYS A 94 -11.70 7.60 12.97
N LEU A 95 -11.89 8.01 11.71
CA LEU A 95 -12.86 7.40 10.81
C LEU A 95 -12.26 6.27 9.95
N LEU A 96 -10.96 6.01 10.07
CA LEU A 96 -10.26 4.94 9.33
C LEU A 96 -9.94 3.78 10.28
N PRO A 97 -10.59 2.63 10.16
CA PRO A 97 -10.23 1.46 10.95
C PRO A 97 -8.98 0.78 10.39
N LEU A 98 -8.21 0.18 11.30
CA LEU A 98 -7.15 -0.76 10.94
C LEU A 98 -7.77 -2.04 10.35
N ARG A 99 -7.15 -2.63 9.32
CA ARG A 99 -7.62 -3.92 8.80
C ARG A 99 -7.41 -5.02 9.85
N PRO A 100 -8.39 -5.96 9.98
CA PRO A 100 -8.29 -7.06 10.94
C PRO A 100 -7.00 -7.87 10.77
N GLY A 101 -6.35 -8.19 11.88
CA GLY A 101 -5.13 -8.99 11.95
C GLY A 101 -3.83 -8.22 11.76
N VAL A 102 -3.84 -6.99 11.25
CA VAL A 102 -2.61 -6.22 11.00
C VAL A 102 -1.84 -5.94 12.29
N ALA A 103 -2.50 -5.38 13.31
CA ALA A 103 -1.83 -5.09 14.58
C ALA A 103 -1.25 -6.36 15.21
N LYS A 104 -2.00 -7.45 15.21
CA LYS A 104 -1.59 -8.74 15.75
C LYS A 104 -0.36 -9.29 15.03
N LEU A 105 -0.35 -9.30 13.69
CA LEU A 105 0.79 -9.83 12.93
C LEU A 105 2.05 -8.98 13.15
N ILE A 106 1.90 -7.65 13.25
CA ILE A 106 3.00 -6.75 13.61
C ILE A 106 3.52 -7.07 15.02
N ASP A 107 2.64 -7.22 16.01
CA ASP A 107 3.03 -7.54 17.39
C ASP A 107 3.77 -8.86 17.45
N GLN A 108 3.26 -9.92 16.81
CA GLN A 108 3.94 -11.22 16.71
C GLN A 108 5.35 -11.10 16.11
N ALA A 109 5.49 -10.28 15.03
CA ALA A 109 6.79 -10.06 14.40
C ALA A 109 7.76 -9.35 15.34
N LEU A 110 7.33 -8.25 15.98
CA LEU A 110 8.16 -7.47 16.90
C LEU A 110 8.57 -8.29 18.15
N GLU A 111 7.68 -9.10 18.70
CA GLU A 111 7.95 -9.99 19.83
C GLU A 111 9.00 -11.06 19.49
N LYS A 112 9.03 -11.52 18.25
CA LYS A 112 10.03 -12.50 17.76
C LYS A 112 11.31 -11.86 17.23
N GLY A 113 11.45 -10.54 17.33
CA GLY A 113 12.61 -9.82 16.78
C GLY A 113 12.68 -9.81 15.25
N VAL A 114 11.56 -10.07 14.58
CA VAL A 114 11.44 -9.95 13.13
C VAL A 114 11.33 -8.48 12.77
N LYS A 115 12.11 -8.01 11.80
CA LYS A 115 12.07 -6.64 11.32
C LYS A 115 10.79 -6.37 10.55
N VAL A 116 10.18 -5.21 10.77
CA VAL A 116 8.93 -4.81 10.12
C VAL A 116 9.12 -3.50 9.36
N ALA A 117 8.64 -3.47 8.12
CA ALA A 117 8.66 -2.27 7.29
C ALA A 117 7.32 -2.01 6.61
N VAL A 118 7.02 -0.74 6.38
CA VAL A 118 5.91 -0.28 5.53
C VAL A 118 6.50 0.31 4.26
N CYS A 119 6.12 -0.23 3.09
CA CYS A 119 6.64 0.16 1.79
C CYS A 119 5.51 0.64 0.88
N SER A 120 5.38 1.95 0.69
CA SER A 120 4.28 2.54 -0.09
C SER A 120 4.75 3.54 -1.12
N THR A 121 4.12 3.57 -2.28
CA THR A 121 4.35 4.61 -3.30
C THR A 121 3.52 5.88 -3.07
N SER A 122 2.73 5.92 -2.00
CA SER A 122 1.94 7.07 -1.58
C SER A 122 2.80 8.14 -0.90
N ASN A 123 2.27 9.36 -0.80
CA ASN A 123 2.99 10.49 -0.18
C ASN A 123 3.49 10.15 1.23
N GLU A 124 4.78 10.40 1.50
CA GLU A 124 5.45 10.04 2.75
C GLU A 124 4.75 10.60 4.01
N LYS A 125 4.36 11.88 3.98
CA LYS A 125 3.67 12.51 5.14
C LYS A 125 2.33 11.84 5.43
N ALA A 126 1.59 11.49 4.38
CA ALA A 126 0.31 10.78 4.53
C ALA A 126 0.53 9.37 5.09
N VAL A 127 1.50 8.62 4.57
CA VAL A 127 1.83 7.28 5.05
C VAL A 127 2.26 7.31 6.51
N SER A 128 3.20 8.18 6.87
CA SER A 128 3.70 8.32 8.24
C SER A 128 2.58 8.66 9.22
N ALA A 129 1.69 9.57 8.84
CA ALA A 129 0.56 9.96 9.68
C ALA A 129 -0.45 8.81 9.87
N ILE A 130 -0.79 8.09 8.79
CA ILE A 130 -1.68 6.91 8.84
C ILE A 130 -1.09 5.86 9.77
N VAL A 131 0.16 5.49 9.53
CA VAL A 131 0.86 4.45 10.29
C VAL A 131 0.94 4.84 11.76
N SER A 132 1.33 6.09 12.05
CA SER A 132 1.42 6.59 13.43
C SER A 132 0.07 6.58 14.13
N PHE A 133 -0.98 6.96 13.42
CA PHE A 133 -2.31 7.04 13.98
C PHE A 133 -2.94 5.66 14.21
N LEU A 134 -2.85 4.77 13.21
CA LEU A 134 -3.51 3.45 13.27
C LEU A 134 -2.76 2.43 14.12
N LEU A 135 -1.41 2.45 14.09
CA LEU A 135 -0.60 1.49 14.82
C LEU A 135 -0.20 1.96 16.21
N GLY A 136 -0.27 3.27 16.45
CA GLY A 136 0.13 3.88 17.73
C GLY A 136 1.66 3.96 17.92
N PRO A 137 2.12 4.80 18.88
CA PRO A 137 3.54 5.13 19.03
C PRO A 137 4.43 3.91 19.34
N GLN A 138 3.95 2.98 20.15
CA GLN A 138 4.73 1.82 20.58
C GLN A 138 5.15 0.90 19.43
N ARG A 139 4.32 0.76 18.37
CA ARG A 139 4.66 -0.01 17.18
C ARG A 139 5.49 0.81 16.21
N VAL A 140 5.10 2.08 16.01
CA VAL A 140 5.74 2.97 15.03
C VAL A 140 7.22 3.18 15.32
N GLU A 141 7.63 3.28 16.59
CA GLU A 141 9.03 3.40 17.00
C GLU A 141 9.90 2.18 16.58
N LYS A 142 9.28 1.03 16.33
CA LYS A 142 9.97 -0.23 16.03
C LYS A 142 9.88 -0.66 14.57
N ILE A 143 9.13 0.07 13.75
CA ILE A 143 8.95 -0.23 12.32
C ILE A 143 9.60 0.84 11.45
N GLN A 144 10.03 0.45 10.25
CA GLN A 144 10.58 1.39 9.28
C GLN A 144 9.54 1.74 8.22
N ILE A 145 9.53 2.99 7.76
CA ILE A 145 8.60 3.47 6.75
C ILE A 145 9.40 3.94 5.53
N TYR A 146 9.11 3.35 4.39
CA TYR A 146 9.63 3.73 3.08
C TYR A 146 8.44 4.18 2.23
N ALA A 147 8.35 5.48 1.94
CA ALA A 147 7.16 6.01 1.29
C ALA A 147 7.47 7.18 0.35
N GLY A 148 6.59 7.45 -0.59
CA GLY A 148 6.69 8.57 -1.52
C GLY A 148 7.72 8.34 -2.63
N ASP A 149 8.56 9.34 -2.83
CA ASP A 149 9.56 9.39 -3.90
C ASP A 149 10.96 8.97 -3.41
N VAL A 150 11.03 8.05 -2.43
CA VAL A 150 12.31 7.52 -1.88
C VAL A 150 13.07 6.65 -2.88
N VAL A 151 12.43 6.21 -3.95
CA VAL A 151 13.02 5.46 -5.06
C VAL A 151 12.60 6.08 -6.39
N PRO A 152 13.47 6.02 -7.43
CA PRO A 152 13.20 6.66 -8.72
C PRO A 152 12.10 5.96 -9.52
N ARG A 153 11.90 4.66 -9.31
CA ARG A 153 10.89 3.85 -10.00
C ARG A 153 9.92 3.25 -9.01
N LYS A 154 8.63 3.42 -9.30
CA LYS A 154 7.53 2.92 -8.47
C LYS A 154 7.16 1.48 -8.86
N LYS A 155 6.40 0.80 -8.01
CA LYS A 155 5.82 -0.51 -8.33
C LYS A 155 5.15 -0.49 -9.71
N PRO A 156 5.36 -1.50 -10.55
CA PRO A 156 5.87 -2.84 -10.27
C PRO A 156 7.41 -2.99 -10.19
N ASP A 157 8.19 -1.90 -10.25
CA ASP A 157 9.64 -1.96 -10.03
C ASP A 157 9.93 -2.38 -8.57
N PRO A 158 10.90 -3.29 -8.33
CA PRO A 158 11.21 -3.81 -7.00
C PRO A 158 11.94 -2.81 -6.09
N ALA A 159 12.33 -1.64 -6.58
CA ALA A 159 13.26 -0.73 -5.92
C ALA A 159 12.90 -0.41 -4.47
N ILE A 160 11.62 -0.19 -4.14
CA ILE A 160 11.21 0.14 -2.77
C ILE A 160 11.40 -1.03 -1.79
N TYR A 161 11.17 -2.26 -2.24
CA TYR A 161 11.37 -3.46 -1.42
C TYR A 161 12.86 -3.78 -1.27
N MET A 162 13.63 -3.60 -2.34
CA MET A 162 15.10 -3.75 -2.30
C MET A 162 15.73 -2.72 -1.37
N LEU A 163 15.32 -1.45 -1.43
CA LEU A 163 15.77 -0.41 -0.51
C LEU A 163 15.49 -0.78 0.96
N ALA A 164 14.30 -1.27 1.25
CA ALA A 164 13.92 -1.67 2.60
C ALA A 164 14.77 -2.85 3.09
N ALA A 165 14.97 -3.89 2.27
CA ALA A 165 15.79 -5.05 2.60
C ALA A 165 17.26 -4.65 2.84
N GLU A 166 17.85 -3.84 1.95
CA GLU A 166 19.23 -3.34 2.06
C GLU A 166 19.42 -2.51 3.33
N THR A 167 18.55 -1.51 3.56
CA THR A 167 18.66 -0.62 4.73
C THR A 167 18.53 -1.38 6.04
N LEU A 168 17.67 -2.39 6.06
CA LEU A 168 17.48 -3.23 7.24
C LEU A 168 18.49 -4.37 7.36
N GLY A 169 19.36 -4.56 6.36
CA GLY A 169 20.36 -5.62 6.36
C GLY A 169 19.73 -7.00 6.40
N VAL A 170 18.76 -7.27 5.52
CA VAL A 170 18.07 -8.55 5.39
C VAL A 170 18.11 -9.01 3.94
N GLU A 171 18.41 -10.28 3.72
CA GLU A 171 18.38 -10.86 2.38
C GLU A 171 16.93 -10.89 1.83
N PRO A 172 16.69 -10.49 0.58
CA PRO A 172 15.36 -10.50 -0.03
C PRO A 172 14.65 -11.86 0.08
N SER A 173 15.39 -12.96 -0.09
CA SER A 173 14.85 -14.33 0.05
C SER A 173 14.35 -14.66 1.46
N SER A 174 14.74 -13.89 2.47
CA SER A 174 14.28 -13.98 3.86
C SER A 174 13.15 -13.01 4.19
N CYS A 175 12.54 -12.39 3.18
CA CYS A 175 11.48 -11.41 3.34
C CYS A 175 10.12 -11.96 2.88
N VAL A 176 9.08 -11.63 3.64
CA VAL A 176 7.68 -11.84 3.26
C VAL A 176 7.01 -10.50 3.09
N VAL A 177 6.43 -10.26 1.93
CA VAL A 177 5.64 -9.06 1.63
C VAL A 177 4.17 -9.40 1.79
N VAL A 178 3.41 -8.53 2.44
CA VAL A 178 1.94 -8.57 2.48
C VAL A 178 1.43 -7.43 1.61
N GLU A 179 0.76 -7.76 0.53
CA GLU A 179 0.30 -6.86 -0.52
C GLU A 179 -1.20 -7.00 -0.77
N ASP A 180 -1.76 -6.09 -1.59
CA ASP A 180 -3.17 -6.12 -1.97
C ASP A 180 -3.40 -5.93 -3.48
N SER A 181 -2.34 -5.76 -4.27
CA SER A 181 -2.39 -5.42 -5.69
C SER A 181 -1.45 -6.27 -6.55
N ALA A 182 -1.82 -6.48 -7.82
CA ALA A 182 -0.97 -7.22 -8.77
C ALA A 182 0.34 -6.48 -9.08
N ILE A 183 0.33 -5.14 -9.11
CA ILE A 183 1.57 -4.35 -9.29
C ILE A 183 2.52 -4.49 -8.11
N GLY A 184 1.98 -4.57 -6.90
CA GLY A 184 2.77 -4.79 -5.70
C GLY A 184 3.29 -6.22 -5.61
N LEU A 185 2.45 -7.21 -5.95
CA LEU A 185 2.87 -8.61 -6.11
C LEU A 185 4.03 -8.72 -7.10
N ALA A 186 3.90 -8.11 -8.29
CA ALA A 186 4.96 -8.13 -9.30
C ALA A 186 6.26 -7.52 -8.77
N ALA A 187 6.19 -6.39 -8.04
CA ALA A 187 7.36 -5.77 -7.41
C ALA A 187 8.03 -6.67 -6.36
N ALA A 188 7.24 -7.33 -5.50
CA ALA A 188 7.73 -8.26 -4.49
C ALA A 188 8.43 -9.48 -5.12
N LYS A 189 7.81 -10.08 -6.15
CA LYS A 189 8.40 -11.21 -6.87
C LYS A 189 9.66 -10.81 -7.64
N ALA A 190 9.69 -9.63 -8.26
CA ALA A 190 10.89 -9.09 -8.91
C ALA A 190 12.03 -8.81 -7.91
N ALA A 191 11.72 -8.50 -6.65
CA ALA A 191 12.69 -8.38 -5.56
C ALA A 191 13.19 -9.75 -5.04
N GLY A 192 12.67 -10.87 -5.50
CA GLY A 192 13.01 -12.21 -5.01
C GLY A 192 12.40 -12.55 -3.65
N MET A 193 11.34 -11.84 -3.25
CA MET A 193 10.67 -12.02 -1.95
C MET A 193 9.45 -12.96 -2.05
N LYS A 194 9.06 -13.53 -0.91
CA LYS A 194 7.75 -14.16 -0.77
C LYS A 194 6.67 -13.12 -0.68
N CYS A 195 5.51 -13.39 -1.28
CA CYS A 195 4.40 -12.45 -1.28
C CYS A 195 3.07 -13.12 -0.94
N ILE A 196 2.43 -12.64 0.13
CA ILE A 196 1.06 -12.96 0.50
C ILE A 196 0.17 -11.81 0.02
N VAL A 197 -0.87 -12.13 -0.73
CA VAL A 197 -1.86 -11.12 -1.15
C VAL A 197 -3.07 -11.18 -0.23
N THR A 198 -3.49 -10.01 0.28
CA THR A 198 -4.77 -9.83 0.96
C THR A 198 -5.68 -8.98 0.09
N LYS A 199 -6.63 -9.61 -0.59
CA LYS A 199 -7.52 -8.95 -1.55
C LYS A 199 -8.27 -7.76 -0.94
N SER A 200 -8.48 -6.74 -1.74
CA SER A 200 -9.40 -5.64 -1.44
C SER A 200 -10.61 -5.71 -2.37
N GLY A 201 -11.66 -4.93 -2.08
CA GLY A 201 -12.84 -4.85 -2.95
C GLY A 201 -12.54 -4.33 -4.37
N TYR A 202 -11.40 -3.65 -4.55
CA TYR A 202 -10.98 -3.07 -5.83
C TYR A 202 -10.00 -3.94 -6.61
N THR A 203 -9.37 -4.91 -5.96
CA THR A 203 -8.33 -5.76 -6.53
C THR A 203 -8.76 -7.23 -6.59
N ALA A 204 -10.04 -7.51 -6.29
CA ALA A 204 -10.56 -8.87 -6.22
C ALA A 204 -10.41 -9.64 -7.54
N ASP A 205 -10.50 -8.93 -8.67
CA ASP A 205 -10.43 -9.48 -10.03
C ASP A 205 -9.03 -9.39 -10.67
N GLU A 206 -8.03 -8.91 -9.94
CA GLU A 206 -6.66 -8.88 -10.42
C GLU A 206 -6.03 -10.29 -10.43
N ASP A 207 -5.00 -10.48 -11.26
CA ASP A 207 -4.27 -11.74 -11.35
C ASP A 207 -3.23 -11.87 -10.22
N PHE A 208 -3.44 -12.87 -9.36
CA PHE A 208 -2.56 -13.21 -8.25
C PHE A 208 -1.93 -14.59 -8.35
N LEU A 209 -1.88 -15.19 -9.52
CA LEU A 209 -1.35 -16.55 -9.74
C LEU A 209 0.09 -16.73 -9.22
N ASN A 210 0.92 -15.69 -9.27
CA ASN A 210 2.30 -15.74 -8.79
C ASN A 210 2.46 -15.48 -7.30
N ALA A 211 1.38 -15.24 -6.54
CA ALA A 211 1.44 -15.08 -5.10
C ALA A 211 1.78 -16.41 -4.41
N ASP A 212 2.53 -16.35 -3.31
CA ASP A 212 2.81 -17.53 -2.49
C ASP A 212 1.58 -17.96 -1.67
N ALA A 213 0.67 -17.02 -1.38
CA ALA A 213 -0.67 -17.26 -0.85
C ALA A 213 -1.61 -16.08 -1.13
N VAL A 214 -2.91 -16.35 -1.18
CA VAL A 214 -3.95 -15.32 -1.38
C VAL A 214 -5.06 -15.51 -0.35
N PHE A 215 -5.40 -14.42 0.35
CA PHE A 215 -6.45 -14.37 1.37
C PHE A 215 -7.32 -13.12 1.19
N ASP A 216 -8.49 -13.08 1.82
CA ASP A 216 -9.34 -11.89 1.86
C ASP A 216 -8.84 -10.85 2.87
N CYS A 217 -8.23 -11.33 3.97
CA CYS A 217 -7.65 -10.50 5.02
C CYS A 217 -6.62 -11.31 5.82
N ILE A 218 -5.92 -10.68 6.77
CA ILE A 218 -5.11 -11.39 7.76
C ILE A 218 -6.04 -12.03 8.79
N GLY A 219 -7.03 -11.28 9.27
CA GLY A 219 -8.04 -11.72 10.22
C GLY A 219 -7.58 -11.74 11.67
N ASP A 220 -8.52 -11.43 12.56
CA ASP A 220 -8.36 -11.60 14.01
C ASP A 220 -9.05 -12.90 14.46
N PRO A 221 -8.62 -13.53 15.57
CA PRO A 221 -9.31 -14.69 16.10
C PRO A 221 -10.80 -14.41 16.41
N PRO A 222 -11.72 -15.34 16.14
CA PRO A 222 -11.48 -16.72 15.65
C PRO A 222 -11.34 -16.83 14.12
N GLU A 223 -11.44 -15.73 13.37
CA GLU A 223 -11.46 -15.71 11.90
C GLU A 223 -10.07 -15.44 11.30
N GLU A 224 -9.01 -15.75 12.03
CA GLU A 224 -7.65 -15.62 11.55
C GLU A 224 -7.41 -16.49 10.31
N ARG A 225 -6.83 -15.89 9.25
CA ARG A 225 -6.49 -16.58 8.00
C ARG A 225 -5.02 -17.02 8.00
N PHE A 226 -4.14 -16.18 8.52
CA PHE A 226 -2.73 -16.51 8.67
C PHE A 226 -2.08 -15.68 9.78
N ASP A 227 -0.92 -16.12 10.23
CA ASP A 227 -0.12 -15.55 11.29
C ASP A 227 1.37 -15.49 10.92
N LEU A 228 2.22 -15.09 11.86
CA LEU A 228 3.67 -15.06 11.65
C LEU A 228 4.27 -16.44 11.40
N ALA A 229 3.72 -17.50 11.99
CA ALA A 229 4.20 -18.86 11.76
C ALA A 229 3.97 -19.30 10.31
N PHE A 230 2.81 -18.95 9.75
CA PHE A 230 2.53 -19.17 8.33
C PHE A 230 3.52 -18.40 7.44
N CYS A 231 3.79 -17.11 7.73
CA CYS A 231 4.80 -16.34 7.01
C CYS A 231 6.17 -17.04 7.03
N GLY A 232 6.60 -17.54 8.19
CA GLY A 232 7.84 -18.31 8.34
C GLY A 232 7.87 -19.58 7.50
N SER A 233 6.76 -20.32 7.43
CA SER A 233 6.66 -21.55 6.65
C SER A 233 6.88 -21.36 5.15
N LEU A 234 6.56 -20.18 4.61
CA LEU A 234 6.81 -19.84 3.20
C LEU A 234 8.30 -19.68 2.89
N LEU A 235 9.09 -19.25 3.88
CA LEU A 235 10.54 -19.10 3.75
C LEU A 235 11.25 -20.45 3.84
N GLU A 236 10.74 -21.40 4.63
CA GLU A 236 11.33 -22.74 4.82
C GLU A 236 11.20 -23.62 3.58
N LYS A 237 10.12 -23.47 2.79
CA LYS A 237 9.88 -24.29 1.58
C LYS A 237 10.91 -24.12 0.46
N GLN A 238 11.83 -23.16 0.55
CA GLN A 238 12.91 -22.96 -0.44
C GLN A 238 14.06 -23.98 -0.31
N TYR A 239 14.15 -24.74 0.81
CA TYR A 239 15.28 -25.63 1.07
C TYR A 239 14.97 -27.11 0.75
N VAL A 240 13.83 -27.41 0.14
CA VAL A 240 13.37 -28.81 -0.12
C VAL A 240 13.07 -28.98 -1.63
N SER A 241 13.99 -28.55 -2.51
CA SER A 241 13.91 -28.86 -3.95
C SER A 241 15.29 -29.17 -4.51
#